data_67a082f88378dc4e7db4919169a1c916
#
_entry.id   67a082f88378dc4e7db4919169a1c916
#
_cell.length_a   1.000
_cell.length_b   1.000
_cell.length_c   1.000
_cell.angle_alpha   90.00
_cell.angle_beta   90.00
_cell.angle_gamma   90.00
#
_symmetry.space_group_name_H-M   'P 1'
#
loop_
_entity.id
_entity.type
_entity.pdbx_description
1 polymer ?
#
loop_
_entity_poly.entity_id
_entity_poly.type
_entity_poly.pdbx_seq_one_letter_code
_entity_poly.pdbx_strand_id
1 'polypeptide(L)'
;ENSFTNESYFLNQFIENLFPNILYLNGSDYRNVRIDDIRKIINDLNKSPIKKDKRFIILDDIDSFNINSLNALLKIIEDPGKNNFFILINNKSNKLLNTIKSRSIEIKIMTNNQDRLSISTSLLKYFNQDRIFDENLVSSTPGNFLKFNYIFNNNSLDINEKFLTNFSNILRIYKKEKDIFYKEMLLFFVEYNFQKLKSQRMLDNKKLIEKRLMILKNINDFFLYNLNQNTLLSNLEENYFDD
;
A
#
# COMPACT_ATOMS: atom_id res chain seq x y z
N GLU A 1 -21.80 5.66 -17.40
CA GLU A 1 -21.26 4.42 -16.77
C GLU A 1 -20.27 3.78 -17.73
N ASN A 2 -19.03 4.25 -17.73
CA ASN A 2 -17.95 3.56 -18.44
C ASN A 2 -17.25 2.63 -17.44
N SER A 3 -17.80 1.42 -17.27
CA SER A 3 -17.08 0.36 -16.59
C SER A 3 -15.92 -0.08 -17.50
N PHE A 4 -14.69 0.05 -17.02
CA PHE A 4 -13.55 -0.61 -17.67
C PHE A 4 -13.78 -2.11 -17.57
N THR A 5 -14.16 -2.74 -18.67
CA THR A 5 -14.22 -4.21 -18.76
C THR A 5 -12.81 -4.72 -19.03
N ASN A 6 -12.49 -5.94 -18.57
CA ASN A 6 -11.20 -6.60 -18.84
C ASN A 6 -10.88 -6.78 -20.34
N GLU A 7 -11.83 -6.53 -21.21
CA GLU A 7 -11.72 -6.59 -22.66
C GLU A 7 -11.37 -5.23 -23.29
N SER A 8 -11.12 -4.19 -22.46
CA SER A 8 -10.76 -2.89 -22.99
C SER A 8 -9.40 -2.99 -23.71
N TYR A 9 -9.41 -2.78 -25.02
CA TYR A 9 -8.19 -2.67 -25.84
C TYR A 9 -7.16 -1.69 -25.25
N PHE A 10 -7.63 -0.60 -24.66
CA PHE A 10 -6.81 0.37 -23.96
C PHE A 10 -6.10 -0.23 -22.74
N LEU A 11 -6.82 -0.97 -21.90
CA LEU A 11 -6.26 -1.58 -20.68
C LEU A 11 -5.19 -2.60 -21.01
N ASN A 12 -5.43 -3.43 -22.01
CA ASN A 12 -4.46 -4.42 -22.47
C ASN A 12 -3.18 -3.75 -23.00
N GLN A 13 -3.32 -2.72 -23.83
CA GLN A 13 -2.15 -1.96 -24.31
C GLN A 13 -1.38 -1.26 -23.17
N PHE A 14 -2.09 -0.77 -22.15
CA PHE A 14 -1.46 -0.15 -20.99
C PHE A 14 -0.67 -1.17 -20.16
N ILE A 15 -1.26 -2.35 -19.88
CA ILE A 15 -0.62 -3.44 -19.13
C ILE A 15 0.62 -3.96 -19.88
N GLU A 16 0.55 -4.07 -21.18
CA GLU A 16 1.65 -4.50 -22.04
C GLU A 16 2.69 -3.40 -22.31
N ASN A 17 2.56 -2.21 -21.71
CA ASN A 17 3.41 -1.04 -21.96
C ASN A 17 3.48 -0.61 -23.44
N LEU A 18 2.45 -0.91 -24.22
CA LEU A 18 2.35 -0.59 -25.65
C LEU A 18 1.71 0.78 -25.91
N PHE A 19 1.28 1.51 -24.87
CA PHE A 19 0.64 2.81 -25.02
C PHE A 19 1.69 3.94 -25.03
N PRO A 20 2.08 4.43 -26.22
CA PRO A 20 3.27 5.27 -26.38
C PRO A 20 3.17 6.65 -25.73
N ASN A 21 1.96 7.11 -25.41
CA ASN A 21 1.70 8.41 -24.82
C ASN A 21 1.35 8.34 -23.33
N ILE A 22 1.53 7.17 -22.67
CA ILE A 22 1.43 7.03 -21.22
C ILE A 22 2.76 6.56 -20.68
N LEU A 23 3.34 7.35 -19.77
CA LEU A 23 4.50 6.97 -18.98
C LEU A 23 4.02 6.70 -17.57
N TYR A 24 4.20 5.48 -17.09
CA TYR A 24 3.80 5.07 -15.74
C TYR A 24 5.04 4.70 -14.91
N LEU A 25 5.11 5.22 -13.70
CA LEU A 25 6.14 4.91 -12.73
C LEU A 25 5.50 4.73 -11.36
N ASN A 26 5.71 3.57 -10.74
CA ASN A 26 5.21 3.24 -9.42
C ASN A 26 6.33 3.26 -8.38
N GLY A 27 6.16 4.02 -7.31
CA GLY A 27 7.11 4.12 -6.21
C GLY A 27 7.23 2.84 -5.38
N SER A 28 6.19 2.01 -5.36
CA SER A 28 6.18 0.74 -4.62
C SER A 28 6.97 -0.37 -5.30
N ASP A 29 7.05 -0.38 -6.63
CA ASP A 29 7.73 -1.43 -7.40
C ASP A 29 9.26 -1.33 -7.30
N TYR A 30 9.76 -0.14 -7.05
CA TYR A 30 11.19 0.12 -6.90
C TYR A 30 11.47 0.56 -5.47
N ARG A 31 12.27 -0.21 -4.73
CA ARG A 31 12.71 0.08 -3.33
C ARG A 31 13.34 1.47 -3.12
N ASN A 32 13.01 2.45 -3.90
CA ASN A 32 13.28 3.90 -3.99
C ASN A 32 13.39 4.24 -5.47
N VAL A 33 12.41 4.92 -6.02
CA VAL A 33 12.54 5.53 -7.35
C VAL A 33 13.81 6.38 -7.34
N ARG A 34 14.77 5.99 -8.18
CA ARG A 34 16.07 6.65 -8.25
C ARG A 34 15.99 7.86 -9.16
N ILE A 35 16.90 8.81 -8.96
CA ILE A 35 17.00 9.99 -9.82
C ILE A 35 17.17 9.62 -11.31
N ASP A 36 17.79 8.47 -11.60
CA ASP A 36 18.00 8.02 -12.98
C ASP A 36 16.69 7.58 -13.65
N ASP A 37 15.71 7.08 -12.90
CA ASP A 37 14.39 6.75 -13.42
C ASP A 37 13.64 8.01 -13.82
N ILE A 38 13.75 9.06 -13.01
CA ILE A 38 13.20 10.37 -13.33
C ILE A 38 13.93 10.98 -14.55
N ARG A 39 15.25 10.84 -14.64
CA ARG A 39 16.01 11.32 -15.80
C ARG A 39 15.60 10.60 -17.09
N LYS A 40 15.27 9.31 -17.05
CA LYS A 40 14.71 8.59 -18.23
C LYS A 40 13.39 9.21 -18.66
N ILE A 41 12.47 9.46 -17.72
CA ILE A 41 11.20 10.16 -18.03
C ILE A 41 11.48 11.51 -18.68
N ILE A 42 12.39 12.31 -18.11
CA ILE A 42 12.77 13.62 -18.67
C ILE A 42 13.27 13.47 -20.11
N ASN A 43 14.14 12.51 -20.37
CA ASN A 43 14.68 12.26 -21.69
C ASN A 43 13.59 11.83 -22.69
N ASP A 44 12.62 11.04 -22.23
CA ASP A 44 11.48 10.64 -23.04
C ASP A 44 10.50 11.79 -23.30
N LEU A 45 10.37 12.72 -22.36
CA LEU A 45 9.58 13.95 -22.55
C LEU A 45 10.21 14.91 -23.58
N ASN A 46 11.53 14.92 -23.69
CA ASN A 46 12.24 15.73 -24.67
C ASN A 46 12.10 15.19 -26.11
N LYS A 47 11.65 13.93 -26.26
CA LYS A 47 11.30 13.35 -27.57
C LYS A 47 9.89 13.78 -27.96
N SER A 48 9.69 14.07 -29.24
CA SER A 48 8.34 14.40 -29.74
C SER A 48 7.36 13.25 -29.46
N PRO A 49 6.15 13.56 -28.96
CA PRO A 49 5.15 12.53 -28.75
C PRO A 49 4.77 11.86 -30.08
N ILE A 50 4.53 10.57 -30.05
CA ILE A 50 4.05 9.83 -31.20
C ILE A 50 2.66 10.37 -31.55
N LYS A 51 2.42 10.76 -32.78
CA LYS A 51 1.16 11.33 -33.31
C LYS A 51 0.77 12.74 -32.81
N LYS A 52 1.65 13.55 -32.22
CA LYS A 52 1.37 14.89 -31.69
C LYS A 52 0.20 14.97 -30.70
N ASP A 53 -0.16 13.86 -30.05
CA ASP A 53 -1.23 13.76 -29.07
C ASP A 53 -0.76 14.16 -27.66
N LYS A 54 -1.73 14.29 -26.75
CA LYS A 54 -1.46 14.48 -25.32
C LYS A 54 -0.67 13.30 -24.76
N ARG A 55 0.30 13.59 -23.89
CA ARG A 55 1.07 12.59 -23.15
C ARG A 55 0.73 12.69 -21.67
N PHE A 56 0.46 11.57 -21.04
CA PHE A 56 0.16 11.46 -19.61
C PHE A 56 1.33 10.81 -18.89
N ILE A 57 1.81 11.46 -17.85
CA ILE A 57 2.87 10.98 -16.98
C ILE A 57 2.23 10.68 -15.62
N ILE A 58 2.07 9.40 -15.31
CA ILE A 58 1.43 8.91 -14.09
C ILE A 58 2.54 8.48 -13.14
N LEU A 59 2.65 9.18 -12.00
CA LEU A 59 3.59 8.88 -10.93
C LEU A 59 2.79 8.39 -9.72
N ASP A 60 2.77 7.07 -9.53
CA ASP A 60 2.04 6.42 -8.45
C ASP A 60 2.92 6.29 -7.20
N ASP A 61 2.32 6.33 -6.01
CA ASP A 61 3.03 6.34 -4.73
C ASP A 61 4.14 7.42 -4.66
N ILE A 62 3.88 8.61 -5.17
CA ILE A 62 4.88 9.69 -5.25
C ILE A 62 5.48 10.06 -3.89
N ASP A 63 4.76 9.83 -2.81
CA ASP A 63 5.21 10.05 -1.43
C ASP A 63 6.25 9.02 -0.95
N SER A 64 6.46 7.93 -1.70
CA SER A 64 7.53 6.95 -1.48
C SER A 64 8.82 7.27 -2.25
N PHE A 65 8.81 8.27 -3.15
CA PHE A 65 9.99 8.67 -3.91
C PHE A 65 11.04 9.32 -3.01
N ASN A 66 12.31 9.08 -3.28
CA ASN A 66 13.35 9.75 -2.51
C ASN A 66 13.41 11.26 -2.82
N ILE A 67 13.95 12.04 -1.89
CA ILE A 67 13.97 13.50 -1.97
C ILE A 67 14.69 14.03 -3.21
N ASN A 68 15.74 13.35 -3.70
CA ASN A 68 16.48 13.75 -4.87
C ASN A 68 15.65 13.55 -6.15
N SER A 69 14.89 12.47 -6.22
CA SER A 69 13.95 12.19 -7.31
C SER A 69 12.81 13.22 -7.33
N LEU A 70 12.24 13.55 -6.16
CA LEU A 70 11.22 14.59 -6.05
C LEU A 70 11.75 15.95 -6.48
N ASN A 71 12.95 16.33 -6.08
CA ASN A 71 13.57 17.60 -6.49
C ASN A 71 13.85 17.64 -8.01
N ALA A 72 14.25 16.52 -8.61
CA ALA A 72 14.44 16.44 -10.07
C ALA A 72 13.12 16.63 -10.85
N LEU A 73 11.98 16.21 -10.27
CA LEU A 73 10.65 16.40 -10.87
C LEU A 73 10.18 17.85 -10.85
N LEU A 74 10.59 18.66 -9.88
CA LEU A 74 10.06 20.01 -9.68
C LEU A 74 10.15 20.87 -10.96
N LYS A 75 11.29 20.83 -11.63
CA LYS A 75 11.53 21.64 -12.85
C LYS A 75 10.56 21.27 -13.99
N ILE A 76 10.23 19.99 -14.10
CA ILE A 76 9.37 19.49 -15.19
C ILE A 76 7.91 19.68 -14.85
N ILE A 77 7.55 19.60 -13.57
CA ILE A 77 6.18 19.89 -13.12
C ILE A 77 5.87 21.38 -13.29
N GLU A 78 6.87 22.27 -13.13
CA GLU A 78 6.71 23.71 -13.37
C GLU A 78 6.47 24.04 -14.84
N ASP A 79 7.22 23.41 -15.74
CA ASP A 79 7.10 23.60 -17.18
C ASP A 79 7.06 22.27 -17.93
N PRO A 80 5.89 21.60 -17.92
CA PRO A 80 5.72 20.29 -18.52
C PRO A 80 5.75 20.29 -20.06
N GLY A 81 5.75 21.46 -20.67
CA GLY A 81 5.55 21.60 -22.12
C GLY A 81 4.07 21.45 -22.53
N LYS A 82 3.74 21.84 -23.77
CA LYS A 82 2.34 22.07 -24.22
C LYS A 82 1.42 20.83 -24.18
N ASN A 83 1.94 19.61 -24.28
CA ASN A 83 1.13 18.41 -24.43
C ASN A 83 1.37 17.35 -23.34
N ASN A 84 2.12 17.67 -22.30
CA ASN A 84 2.43 16.75 -21.21
C ASN A 84 1.57 17.06 -19.99
N PHE A 85 0.94 16.05 -19.45
CA PHE A 85 0.06 16.13 -18.28
C PHE A 85 0.58 15.20 -17.18
N PHE A 86 0.89 15.74 -16.01
CA PHE A 86 1.32 14.97 -14.86
C PHE A 86 0.13 14.60 -13.98
N ILE A 87 0.03 13.32 -13.62
CA ILE A 87 -0.91 12.79 -12.63
C ILE A 87 -0.07 12.21 -11.50
N LEU A 88 -0.15 12.84 -10.33
CA LEU A 88 0.60 12.46 -9.15
C LEU A 88 -0.35 11.78 -8.17
N ILE A 89 -0.16 10.49 -7.92
CA ILE A 89 -0.98 9.73 -6.97
C ILE A 89 -0.23 9.68 -5.64
N ASN A 90 -0.87 10.23 -4.60
CA ASN A 90 -0.33 10.31 -3.25
C ASN A 90 -1.19 9.46 -2.31
N ASN A 91 -0.67 8.33 -1.86
CA ASN A 91 -1.36 7.41 -0.95
C ASN A 91 -1.19 7.81 0.52
N LYS A 92 -0.49 8.93 0.81
CA LYS A 92 -0.28 9.53 2.14
C LYS A 92 0.46 8.62 3.12
N SER A 93 1.25 7.68 2.63
CA SER A 93 2.15 6.86 3.46
C SER A 93 3.26 7.72 4.07
N ASN A 94 3.71 8.74 3.34
CA ASN A 94 4.71 9.71 3.78
C ASN A 94 4.26 11.15 3.50
N LYS A 95 4.93 12.11 4.13
CA LYS A 95 4.65 13.53 3.91
C LYS A 95 5.25 14.00 2.58
N LEU A 96 4.41 14.32 1.62
CA LEU A 96 4.85 14.89 0.35
C LEU A 96 5.41 16.31 0.53
N LEU A 97 6.47 16.65 -0.23
CA LEU A 97 7.11 17.95 -0.19
C LEU A 97 6.13 19.08 -0.52
N ASN A 98 6.18 20.15 0.26
CA ASN A 98 5.35 21.34 0.02
C ASN A 98 5.62 21.98 -1.34
N THR A 99 6.85 21.86 -1.86
CA THR A 99 7.24 22.34 -3.20
C THR A 99 6.51 21.61 -4.33
N ILE A 100 6.20 20.34 -4.18
CA ILE A 100 5.36 19.59 -5.13
C ILE A 100 3.89 20.03 -4.99
N LYS A 101 3.39 20.13 -3.75
CA LYS A 101 2.00 20.53 -3.50
C LYS A 101 1.67 21.91 -4.06
N SER A 102 2.59 22.88 -3.94
CA SER A 102 2.37 24.24 -4.45
C SER A 102 2.31 24.35 -5.98
N ARG A 103 2.78 23.30 -6.69
CA ARG A 103 2.80 23.22 -8.16
C ARG A 103 1.77 22.24 -8.74
N SER A 104 0.89 21.72 -7.89
CA SER A 104 -0.09 20.72 -8.26
C SER A 104 -1.48 21.11 -7.78
N ILE A 105 -2.50 20.73 -8.52
CA ILE A 105 -3.90 20.83 -8.07
C ILE A 105 -4.21 19.58 -7.28
N GLU A 106 -4.50 19.71 -5.98
CA GLU A 106 -4.86 18.57 -5.14
C GLU A 106 -6.35 18.24 -5.30
N ILE A 107 -6.63 17.02 -5.72
CA ILE A 107 -7.98 16.45 -5.76
C ILE A 107 -8.02 15.31 -4.75
N LYS A 108 -8.91 15.42 -3.77
CA LYS A 108 -9.13 14.35 -2.78
C LYS A 108 -10.17 13.37 -3.30
N ILE A 109 -9.76 12.12 -3.48
CA ILE A 109 -10.67 11.03 -3.80
C ILE A 109 -11.07 10.38 -2.48
N MET A 110 -12.33 10.53 -2.10
CA MET A 110 -12.86 9.94 -0.87
C MET A 110 -13.83 8.82 -1.26
N THR A 111 -13.56 7.61 -0.78
CA THR A 111 -14.48 6.49 -0.89
C THR A 111 -15.27 6.37 0.40
N ASN A 112 -16.59 6.26 0.31
CA ASN A 112 -17.42 5.93 1.45
C ASN A 112 -17.27 4.43 1.83
N ASN A 113 -17.81 4.03 2.98
CA ASN A 113 -17.68 2.65 3.45
C ASN A 113 -18.37 1.64 2.50
N GLN A 114 -19.50 2.00 1.92
CA GLN A 114 -20.25 1.11 1.00
C GLN A 114 -19.48 0.89 -0.29
N ASP A 115 -18.93 1.96 -0.88
CA ASP A 115 -18.10 1.87 -2.08
C ASP A 115 -16.86 1.01 -1.82
N ARG A 116 -16.21 1.22 -0.68
CA ARG A 116 -15.03 0.44 -0.30
C ARG A 116 -15.35 -1.05 -0.20
N LEU A 117 -16.41 -1.43 0.51
CA LEU A 117 -16.86 -2.82 0.64
C LEU A 117 -17.23 -3.43 -0.71
N SER A 118 -17.91 -2.67 -1.58
CA SER A 118 -18.25 -3.09 -2.94
C SER A 118 -17.01 -3.36 -3.78
N ILE A 119 -16.04 -2.45 -3.76
CA ILE A 119 -14.76 -2.59 -4.49
C ILE A 119 -13.99 -3.80 -3.97
N SER A 120 -13.84 -3.95 -2.65
CA SER A 120 -13.13 -5.09 -2.04
C SER A 120 -13.77 -6.42 -2.42
N THR A 121 -15.11 -6.49 -2.40
CA THR A 121 -15.85 -7.70 -2.80
C THR A 121 -15.60 -8.03 -4.28
N SER A 122 -15.64 -7.02 -5.14
CA SER A 122 -15.39 -7.19 -6.57
C SER A 122 -13.97 -7.66 -6.86
N LEU A 123 -12.97 -7.10 -6.14
CA LEU A 123 -11.57 -7.52 -6.25
C LEU A 123 -11.35 -8.95 -5.78
N LEU A 124 -11.89 -9.35 -4.61
CA LEU A 124 -11.79 -10.73 -4.13
C LEU A 124 -12.37 -11.71 -5.15
N LYS A 125 -13.55 -11.41 -5.69
CA LYS A 125 -14.19 -12.24 -6.72
C LYS A 125 -13.35 -12.32 -8.00
N TYR A 126 -12.82 -11.19 -8.45
CA TYR A 126 -11.99 -11.13 -9.67
C TYR A 126 -10.72 -11.97 -9.56
N PHE A 127 -10.04 -11.90 -8.42
CA PHE A 127 -8.82 -12.66 -8.15
C PHE A 127 -9.06 -14.06 -7.57
N ASN A 128 -10.33 -14.50 -7.49
CA ASN A 128 -10.74 -15.80 -6.94
C ASN A 128 -10.14 -16.06 -5.55
N GLN A 129 -10.26 -15.06 -4.66
CA GLN A 129 -9.75 -15.11 -3.29
C GLN A 129 -10.90 -15.23 -2.29
N ASP A 130 -10.72 -16.07 -1.27
CA ASP A 130 -11.67 -16.17 -0.17
C ASP A 130 -11.56 -14.96 0.76
N ARG A 131 -12.71 -14.56 1.31
CA ARG A 131 -12.75 -13.50 2.33
C ARG A 131 -12.38 -14.09 3.69
N ILE A 132 -11.19 -13.80 4.17
CA ILE A 132 -10.67 -14.25 5.47
C ILE A 132 -11.03 -13.26 6.59
N PHE A 133 -10.88 -11.95 6.32
CA PHE A 133 -11.07 -10.90 7.31
C PHE A 133 -12.47 -10.26 7.18
N ASP A 134 -13.03 -9.85 8.33
CA ASP A 134 -14.21 -8.99 8.36
C ASP A 134 -13.78 -7.52 8.19
N GLU A 135 -14.11 -6.95 7.04
CA GLU A 135 -13.75 -5.58 6.67
C GLU A 135 -14.43 -4.50 7.53
N ASN A 136 -15.48 -4.86 8.26
CA ASN A 136 -16.16 -3.94 9.17
C ASN A 136 -15.37 -3.71 10.47
N LEU A 137 -14.49 -4.64 10.85
CA LEU A 137 -13.68 -4.53 12.06
C LEU A 137 -12.53 -3.55 11.90
N VAL A 138 -11.84 -3.56 10.75
CA VAL A 138 -10.68 -2.68 10.51
C VAL A 138 -10.75 -2.08 9.13
N SER A 139 -10.67 -0.75 9.08
CA SER A 139 -10.63 -0.02 7.84
C SER A 139 -9.28 -0.18 7.15
N SER A 140 -9.30 -0.67 5.92
CA SER A 140 -8.14 -0.73 5.02
C SER A 140 -8.52 -0.25 3.62
N THR A 141 -7.55 0.04 2.78
CA THR A 141 -7.83 0.26 1.35
C THR A 141 -8.24 -1.06 0.69
N PRO A 142 -9.11 -1.05 -0.34
CA PRO A 142 -9.51 -2.30 -1.02
C PRO A 142 -8.33 -3.12 -1.55
N GLY A 143 -7.28 -2.45 -2.06
CA GLY A 143 -6.07 -3.12 -2.52
C GLY A 143 -5.28 -3.80 -1.40
N ASN A 144 -5.09 -3.13 -0.26
CA ASN A 144 -4.44 -3.73 0.91
C ASN A 144 -5.29 -4.87 1.48
N PHE A 145 -6.61 -4.70 1.54
CA PHE A 145 -7.52 -5.76 1.98
C PHE A 145 -7.39 -7.01 1.12
N LEU A 146 -7.36 -6.86 -0.21
CA LEU A 146 -7.10 -7.97 -1.13
C LEU A 146 -5.76 -8.65 -0.83
N LYS A 147 -4.67 -7.86 -0.69
CA LYS A 147 -3.33 -8.41 -0.39
C LYS A 147 -3.29 -9.15 0.94
N PHE A 148 -3.99 -8.66 1.98
CA PHE A 148 -4.05 -9.35 3.29
C PHE A 148 -4.78 -10.70 3.18
N ASN A 149 -5.90 -10.75 2.46
CA ASN A 149 -6.60 -12.01 2.21
C ASN A 149 -5.74 -12.97 1.38
N TYR A 150 -5.06 -12.47 0.35
CA TYR A 150 -4.15 -13.25 -0.50
C TYR A 150 -3.01 -13.90 0.32
N ILE A 151 -2.39 -13.18 1.26
CA ILE A 151 -1.34 -13.71 2.13
C ILE A 151 -1.87 -14.90 2.95
N PHE A 152 -3.05 -14.79 3.53
CA PHE A 152 -3.65 -15.86 4.32
C PHE A 152 -4.01 -17.06 3.44
N ASN A 153 -4.71 -16.86 2.33
CA ASN A 153 -5.10 -17.90 1.39
C ASN A 153 -3.87 -18.68 0.85
N ASN A 154 -2.87 -17.96 0.35
CA ASN A 154 -1.69 -18.57 -0.28
C ASN A 154 -0.76 -19.30 0.68
N ASN A 155 -0.74 -18.91 1.95
CA ASN A 155 0.10 -19.55 2.96
C ASN A 155 -0.69 -20.51 3.84
N SER A 156 -1.95 -20.79 3.50
CA SER A 156 -2.84 -21.69 4.24
C SER A 156 -2.90 -21.34 5.74
N LEU A 157 -2.97 -20.02 6.05
CA LEU A 157 -3.08 -19.54 7.43
C LEU A 157 -4.56 -19.59 7.86
N ASP A 158 -4.83 -20.12 9.04
CA ASP A 158 -6.19 -20.13 9.62
C ASP A 158 -6.35 -18.93 10.58
N ILE A 159 -7.29 -18.04 10.26
CA ILE A 159 -7.62 -16.88 11.10
C ILE A 159 -8.14 -17.27 12.51
N ASN A 160 -8.57 -18.50 12.69
CA ASN A 160 -9.07 -19.02 13.97
C ASN A 160 -7.94 -19.57 14.85
N GLU A 161 -6.73 -19.72 14.34
CA GLU A 161 -5.58 -20.08 15.16
C GLU A 161 -5.22 -18.96 16.15
N LYS A 162 -4.42 -19.34 17.16
CA LYS A 162 -3.93 -18.39 18.17
C LYS A 162 -3.20 -17.21 17.50
N PHE A 163 -3.41 -16.02 18.06
CA PHE A 163 -2.78 -14.80 17.55
C PHE A 163 -1.27 -14.96 17.36
N LEU A 164 -0.56 -15.48 18.37
CA LEU A 164 0.90 -15.65 18.31
C LEU A 164 1.35 -16.59 17.20
N THR A 165 0.60 -17.66 16.95
CA THR A 165 0.89 -18.62 15.86
C THR A 165 0.83 -17.90 14.51
N ASN A 166 -0.26 -17.20 14.22
CA ASN A 166 -0.41 -16.45 12.98
C ASN A 166 0.61 -15.32 12.87
N PHE A 167 0.84 -14.59 13.96
CA PHE A 167 1.83 -13.52 14.00
C PHE A 167 3.24 -14.03 13.68
N SER A 168 3.64 -15.15 14.30
CA SER A 168 4.92 -15.83 14.03
C SER A 168 5.03 -16.32 12.58
N ASN A 169 3.94 -16.86 12.02
CA ASN A 169 3.90 -17.30 10.63
C ASN A 169 4.10 -16.10 9.66
N ILE A 170 3.41 -14.98 9.89
CA ILE A 170 3.58 -13.76 9.07
C ILE A 170 5.03 -13.25 9.15
N LEU A 171 5.64 -13.22 10.35
CA LEU A 171 7.05 -12.84 10.52
C LEU A 171 8.01 -13.77 9.77
N ARG A 172 7.74 -15.08 9.78
CA ARG A 172 8.54 -16.07 9.06
C ARG A 172 8.48 -15.85 7.55
N ILE A 173 7.30 -15.52 7.02
CA ILE A 173 7.13 -15.19 5.60
C ILE A 173 7.90 -13.90 5.27
N TYR A 174 7.76 -12.85 6.09
CA TYR A 174 8.54 -11.62 5.95
C TYR A 174 10.06 -11.88 5.87
N LYS A 175 10.57 -12.73 6.76
CA LYS A 175 12.01 -13.07 6.77
C LYS A 175 12.48 -13.70 5.47
N LYS A 176 11.62 -14.49 4.83
CA LYS A 176 11.88 -15.15 3.55
C LYS A 176 11.80 -14.17 2.37
N GLU A 177 10.74 -13.37 2.32
CA GLU A 177 10.44 -12.50 1.18
C GLU A 177 11.05 -11.11 1.31
N LYS A 178 11.27 -10.63 2.56
CA LYS A 178 11.81 -9.30 2.90
C LYS A 178 11.00 -8.14 2.30
N ASP A 179 9.72 -8.34 2.03
CA ASP A 179 8.83 -7.30 1.56
C ASP A 179 8.29 -6.48 2.75
N ILE A 180 8.47 -5.16 2.68
CA ILE A 180 8.03 -4.23 3.74
C ILE A 180 6.50 -4.25 3.92
N PHE A 181 5.74 -4.72 2.94
CA PHE A 181 4.29 -4.87 3.04
C PHE A 181 3.87 -5.76 4.22
N TYR A 182 4.69 -6.73 4.61
CA TYR A 182 4.42 -7.55 5.81
C TYR A 182 4.42 -6.76 7.11
N LYS A 183 5.07 -5.59 7.16
CA LYS A 183 4.91 -4.67 8.28
C LYS A 183 3.47 -4.16 8.36
N GLU A 184 2.89 -3.73 7.24
CA GLU A 184 1.50 -3.29 7.17
C GLU A 184 0.54 -4.43 7.50
N MET A 185 0.85 -5.64 7.03
CA MET A 185 0.09 -6.86 7.37
C MET A 185 0.10 -7.13 8.87
N LEU A 186 1.24 -7.05 9.55
CA LEU A 186 1.33 -7.25 11.00
C LEU A 186 0.57 -6.18 11.77
N LEU A 187 0.69 -4.91 11.38
CA LEU A 187 -0.06 -3.81 12.00
C LEU A 187 -1.57 -4.00 11.83
N PHE A 188 -2.01 -4.34 10.63
CA PHE A 188 -3.41 -4.67 10.34
C PHE A 188 -3.89 -5.87 11.17
N PHE A 189 -3.11 -6.95 11.23
CA PHE A 189 -3.47 -8.17 11.97
C PHE A 189 -3.61 -7.92 13.47
N VAL A 190 -2.74 -7.11 14.06
CA VAL A 190 -2.87 -6.66 15.46
C VAL A 190 -4.17 -5.90 15.63
N GLU A 191 -4.42 -4.88 14.80
CA GLU A 191 -5.63 -4.07 14.90
C GLU A 191 -6.90 -4.92 14.77
N TYR A 192 -6.92 -5.82 13.78
CA TYR A 192 -8.04 -6.75 13.55
C TYR A 192 -8.36 -7.60 14.79
N ASN A 193 -7.35 -8.21 15.40
CA ASN A 193 -7.55 -9.04 16.59
C ASN A 193 -8.01 -8.21 17.79
N PHE A 194 -7.48 -7.00 17.98
CA PHE A 194 -7.94 -6.12 19.06
C PHE A 194 -9.39 -5.65 18.86
N GLN A 195 -9.80 -5.33 17.66
CA GLN A 195 -11.20 -4.98 17.37
C GLN A 195 -12.13 -6.19 17.55
N LYS A 196 -11.69 -7.39 17.16
CA LYS A 196 -12.41 -8.65 17.40
C LYS A 196 -12.62 -8.90 18.90
N LEU A 197 -11.59 -8.77 19.73
CA LEU A 197 -11.67 -8.90 21.21
C LEU A 197 -12.59 -7.84 21.82
N LYS A 198 -12.48 -6.59 21.36
CA LYS A 198 -13.33 -5.49 21.82
C LYS A 198 -14.81 -5.75 21.51
N SER A 199 -15.12 -6.26 20.33
CA SER A 199 -16.51 -6.60 19.95
C SER A 199 -17.10 -7.72 20.81
N GLN A 200 -16.25 -8.62 21.30
CA GLN A 200 -16.63 -9.75 22.17
C GLN A 200 -16.74 -9.34 23.66
N ARG A 201 -16.45 -8.10 24.03
CA ARG A 201 -16.47 -7.59 25.43
C ARG A 201 -15.64 -8.40 26.43
N MET A 202 -14.55 -9.02 25.99
CA MET A 202 -13.78 -9.96 26.82
C MET A 202 -12.77 -9.31 27.78
N LEU A 203 -12.45 -8.00 27.61
CA LEU A 203 -11.40 -7.36 28.44
C LEU A 203 -11.74 -5.91 28.79
N ASP A 204 -11.15 -5.42 29.90
CA ASP A 204 -11.17 -4.01 30.25
C ASP A 204 -10.56 -3.15 29.13
N ASN A 205 -11.33 -2.21 28.62
CA ASN A 205 -10.94 -1.36 27.47
C ASN A 205 -9.61 -0.65 27.68
N LYS A 206 -9.26 -0.25 28.91
CA LYS A 206 -8.01 0.46 29.21
C LYS A 206 -6.80 -0.45 29.04
N LYS A 207 -6.83 -1.64 29.66
CA LYS A 207 -5.76 -2.64 29.52
C LYS A 207 -5.59 -3.07 28.08
N LEU A 208 -6.69 -3.26 27.36
CA LEU A 208 -6.65 -3.65 25.94
C LEU A 208 -5.94 -2.59 25.08
N ILE A 209 -6.22 -1.30 25.31
CA ILE A 209 -5.58 -0.20 24.59
C ILE A 209 -4.08 -0.14 24.91
N GLU A 210 -3.69 -0.27 26.18
CA GLU A 210 -2.28 -0.26 26.58
C GLU A 210 -1.51 -1.40 25.92
N LYS A 211 -2.03 -2.63 25.96
CA LYS A 211 -1.45 -3.80 25.29
C LYS A 211 -1.30 -3.57 23.80
N ARG A 212 -2.35 -3.08 23.12
CA ARG A 212 -2.31 -2.76 21.70
C ARG A 212 -1.18 -1.77 21.35
N LEU A 213 -1.10 -0.65 22.05
CA LEU A 213 -0.10 0.38 21.81
C LEU A 213 1.33 -0.17 21.97
N MET A 214 1.54 -1.03 22.94
CA MET A 214 2.83 -1.63 23.21
C MET A 214 3.22 -2.62 22.12
N ILE A 215 2.29 -3.47 21.62
CA ILE A 215 2.54 -4.36 20.48
C ILE A 215 2.88 -3.56 19.21
N LEU A 216 2.11 -2.52 18.90
CA LEU A 216 2.36 -1.67 17.74
C LEU A 216 3.74 -0.99 17.82
N LYS A 217 4.14 -0.55 19.03
CA LYS A 217 5.47 0.00 19.25
C LYS A 217 6.56 -1.06 19.00
N ASN A 218 6.43 -2.25 19.58
CA ASN A 218 7.40 -3.33 19.41
C ASN A 218 7.56 -3.75 17.94
N ILE A 219 6.47 -3.78 17.17
CA ILE A 219 6.52 -4.02 15.70
C ILE A 219 7.30 -2.89 15.02
N ASN A 220 7.00 -1.63 15.32
CA ASN A 220 7.71 -0.51 14.71
C ASN A 220 9.21 -0.53 15.06
N ASP A 221 9.56 -0.79 16.31
CA ASP A 221 10.95 -0.89 16.78
C ASP A 221 11.67 -2.06 16.10
N PHE A 222 11.01 -3.20 15.91
CA PHE A 222 11.55 -4.35 15.18
C PHE A 222 11.98 -3.97 13.77
N PHE A 223 11.11 -3.29 13.02
CA PHE A 223 11.42 -2.87 11.65
C PHE A 223 12.41 -1.71 11.58
N LEU A 224 12.35 -0.76 12.52
CA LEU A 224 13.22 0.41 12.53
C LEU A 224 14.66 0.07 12.90
N TYR A 225 14.85 -0.77 13.93
CA TYR A 225 16.15 -1.12 14.47
C TYR A 225 16.64 -2.50 14.01
N ASN A 226 15.91 -3.16 13.10
CA ASN A 226 16.24 -4.50 12.60
C ASN A 226 16.49 -5.51 13.74
N LEU A 227 15.60 -5.54 14.71
CA LEU A 227 15.73 -6.37 15.91
C LEU A 227 15.61 -7.87 15.58
N ASN A 228 15.99 -8.72 16.56
CA ASN A 228 15.85 -10.17 16.40
C ASN A 228 14.37 -10.56 16.52
N GLN A 229 13.90 -11.44 15.63
CA GLN A 229 12.54 -11.98 15.62
C GLN A 229 12.20 -12.70 16.93
N ASN A 230 13.11 -13.49 17.46
CA ASN A 230 12.88 -14.24 18.69
C ASN A 230 12.65 -13.30 19.87
N THR A 231 13.41 -12.19 19.96
CA THR A 231 13.20 -11.17 20.98
C THR A 231 11.81 -10.53 20.88
N LEU A 232 11.33 -10.25 19.64
CA LEU A 232 9.99 -9.73 19.46
C LEU A 232 8.93 -10.73 19.93
N LEU A 233 9.06 -12.01 19.53
CA LEU A 233 8.09 -13.06 19.91
C LEU A 233 8.08 -13.31 21.41
N SER A 234 9.26 -13.46 22.07
CA SER A 234 9.33 -13.64 23.53
C SER A 234 8.71 -12.47 24.29
N ASN A 235 8.95 -11.22 23.86
CA ASN A 235 8.30 -10.05 24.45
C ASN A 235 6.77 -10.09 24.30
N LEU A 236 6.28 -10.62 23.18
CA LEU A 236 4.84 -10.77 22.96
C LEU A 236 4.26 -11.89 23.82
N GLU A 237 4.93 -13.02 23.97
CA GLU A 237 4.53 -14.14 24.82
C GLU A 237 4.44 -13.74 26.29
N GLU A 238 5.47 -13.07 26.83
CA GLU A 238 5.53 -12.68 28.24
C GLU A 238 4.53 -11.58 28.62
N ASN A 239 4.21 -10.70 27.71
CA ASN A 239 3.49 -9.47 28.08
C ASN A 239 2.02 -9.43 27.63
N TYR A 240 1.57 -10.34 26.72
CA TYR A 240 0.32 -10.04 26.01
C TYR A 240 -0.75 -11.14 26.03
N PHE A 241 -0.40 -12.37 26.33
CA PHE A 241 -1.31 -13.50 26.24
C PHE A 241 -1.18 -14.45 27.42
N ASP A 242 -1.29 -13.90 28.63
CA ASP A 242 -1.73 -14.71 29.76
C ASP A 242 -3.21 -15.05 29.47
N ASP A 243 -3.49 -16.27 29.13
CA ASP A 243 -4.82 -16.86 28.98
C ASP A 243 -5.59 -16.88 30.31
#